data_ca4385f59753f928b5b91cf1f920ea4a
#
_entry.id   ca4385f59753f928b5b91cf1f920ea4a
#
_cell.length_a   1.000
_cell.length_b   1.000
_cell.length_c   1.000
_cell.angle_alpha   90.00
_cell.angle_beta   90.00
_cell.angle_gamma   90.00
#
_symmetry.space_group_name_H-M   'P 1'
#
loop_
_entity.id
_entity.type
_entity.pdbx_description
1 polymer ?
#
loop_
_entity_poly.entity_id
_entity_poly.type
_entity_poly.pdbx_seq_one_letter_code
_entity_poly.pdbx_strand_id
1 'polypeptide(L)'
;NNRNKFNCFLANDNTNGQVVISGKIDDLNEFMTELKKLNIKNIKLPVSAPFHCMLMSPATQIMNSKLKEIKFLAPNNKIVSNVTAQPSDNPENIKNLLIEQIEKPVRWRESIINIINQGNKKFIEIGPGKVLSGLVKRIDRNIELFQVNNIEDLNNLDTL
;
A
#
# COMPACT_ATOMS: atom_id res chain seq x y z
N ASN A 1 9.36 -17.82 -3.75
CA ASN A 1 10.81 -17.91 -4.05
C ASN A 1 11.15 -17.76 -5.53
N ASN A 2 10.22 -17.95 -6.49
CA ASN A 2 10.52 -17.84 -7.93
C ASN A 2 10.76 -16.40 -8.41
N ARG A 3 10.28 -15.38 -7.72
CA ARG A 3 10.41 -13.96 -8.12
C ARG A 3 11.88 -13.51 -8.24
N ASN A 4 12.76 -14.02 -7.36
CA ASN A 4 14.16 -13.62 -7.36
C ASN A 4 14.93 -14.15 -8.60
N LYS A 5 14.46 -15.27 -9.17
CA LYS A 5 14.99 -15.82 -10.41
C LYS A 5 14.74 -14.91 -11.61
N PHE A 6 13.65 -14.13 -11.58
CA PHE A 6 13.21 -13.25 -12.67
C PHE A 6 13.47 -11.78 -12.37
N ASN A 7 14.27 -11.43 -11.38
CA ASN A 7 14.56 -10.04 -10.99
C ASN A 7 13.27 -9.21 -10.76
N CYS A 8 12.26 -9.85 -10.17
CA CYS A 8 10.97 -9.25 -9.83
C CYS A 8 10.86 -9.00 -8.33
N PHE A 9 10.13 -7.95 -7.94
CA PHE A 9 10.03 -7.46 -6.57
C PHE A 9 8.59 -7.51 -6.08
N LEU A 10 8.40 -7.83 -4.80
CA LEU A 10 7.11 -7.65 -4.15
C LEU A 10 6.83 -6.15 -4.01
N ALA A 11 5.77 -5.67 -4.65
CA ALA A 11 5.34 -4.28 -4.55
C ALA A 11 4.27 -4.08 -3.48
N ASN A 12 3.25 -4.95 -3.43
CA ASN A 12 2.20 -4.89 -2.42
C ASN A 12 1.86 -6.28 -1.87
N ASP A 13 1.73 -6.37 -0.55
CA ASP A 13 1.04 -7.47 0.13
C ASP A 13 -0.36 -6.97 0.56
N ASN A 14 -1.35 -7.21 -0.30
CA ASN A 14 -2.69 -6.63 -0.12
C ASN A 14 -3.59 -7.47 0.77
N THR A 15 -3.68 -8.77 0.51
CA THR A 15 -4.50 -9.72 1.29
C THR A 15 -3.90 -11.13 1.18
N ASN A 16 -4.41 -12.07 1.97
CA ASN A 16 -4.05 -13.46 1.78
C ASN A 16 -4.43 -13.91 0.35
N GLY A 17 -3.44 -14.35 -0.41
CA GLY A 17 -3.61 -14.77 -1.82
C GLY A 17 -3.64 -13.64 -2.85
N GLN A 18 -3.42 -12.37 -2.47
CA GLN A 18 -3.32 -11.27 -3.42
C GLN A 18 -2.10 -10.40 -3.14
N VAL A 19 -1.13 -10.48 -4.05
CA VAL A 19 0.08 -9.66 -4.03
C VAL A 19 0.26 -8.94 -5.36
N VAL A 20 1.01 -7.84 -5.36
CA VAL A 20 1.45 -7.14 -6.57
C VAL A 20 2.95 -7.30 -6.70
N ILE A 21 3.39 -7.58 -7.92
CA ILE A 21 4.80 -7.74 -8.27
C ILE A 21 5.20 -6.62 -9.23
N SER A 22 6.33 -5.98 -8.98
CA SER A 22 6.97 -4.99 -9.85
C SER A 22 8.27 -5.51 -10.41
N GLY A 23 8.68 -4.96 -11.55
CA GLY A 23 9.93 -5.30 -12.24
C GLY A 23 10.00 -4.68 -13.62
N LYS A 24 11.07 -4.97 -14.35
CA LYS A 24 11.13 -4.64 -15.77
C LYS A 24 10.10 -5.44 -16.55
N ILE A 25 9.62 -4.90 -17.66
CA ILE A 25 8.52 -5.51 -18.42
C ILE A 25 8.87 -6.90 -18.93
N ASP A 26 10.12 -7.12 -19.35
CA ASP A 26 10.56 -8.41 -19.88
C ASP A 26 10.62 -9.45 -18.76
N ASP A 27 11.22 -9.11 -17.61
CA ASP A 27 11.27 -9.96 -16.41
C ASP A 27 9.85 -10.34 -15.93
N LEU A 28 8.92 -9.36 -15.94
CA LEU A 28 7.52 -9.62 -15.57
C LEU A 28 6.81 -10.54 -16.55
N ASN A 29 7.04 -10.40 -17.87
CA ASN A 29 6.42 -11.24 -18.88
C ASN A 29 6.90 -12.71 -18.75
N GLU A 30 8.19 -12.92 -18.50
CA GLU A 30 8.76 -14.23 -18.22
C GLU A 30 8.18 -14.84 -16.95
N PHE A 31 8.13 -14.06 -15.88
CA PHE A 31 7.57 -14.49 -14.60
C PHE A 31 6.09 -14.85 -14.73
N MET A 32 5.29 -14.03 -15.43
CA MET A 32 3.88 -14.30 -15.70
C MET A 32 3.68 -15.62 -16.49
N THR A 33 4.59 -15.91 -17.43
CA THR A 33 4.57 -17.16 -18.18
C THR A 33 4.80 -18.37 -17.27
N GLU A 34 5.75 -18.25 -16.34
CA GLU A 34 6.03 -19.32 -15.37
C GLU A 34 4.86 -19.52 -14.38
N LEU A 35 4.24 -18.43 -13.92
CA LEU A 35 3.04 -18.51 -13.08
C LEU A 35 1.88 -19.23 -13.77
N LYS A 36 1.70 -19.01 -15.08
CA LYS A 36 0.68 -19.72 -15.88
C LYS A 36 0.94 -21.22 -15.93
N LYS A 37 2.20 -21.65 -16.11
CA LYS A 37 2.57 -23.09 -16.09
C LYS A 37 2.25 -23.73 -14.73
N LEU A 38 2.33 -22.97 -13.66
CA LEU A 38 1.99 -23.39 -12.30
C LEU A 38 0.49 -23.25 -11.97
N ASN A 39 -0.35 -22.90 -12.93
CA ASN A 39 -1.79 -22.61 -12.77
C ASN A 39 -2.07 -21.49 -11.73
N ILE A 40 -1.14 -20.54 -11.55
CA ILE A 40 -1.33 -19.38 -10.69
C ILE A 40 -1.91 -18.25 -11.51
N LYS A 41 -3.14 -17.82 -11.13
CA LYS A 41 -3.83 -16.70 -11.78
C LYS A 41 -3.03 -15.42 -11.61
N ASN A 42 -2.79 -14.75 -12.72
CA ASN A 42 -2.10 -13.45 -12.72
C ASN A 42 -2.69 -12.54 -13.81
N ILE A 43 -2.61 -11.23 -13.56
CA ILE A 43 -3.07 -10.19 -14.48
C ILE A 43 -2.05 -9.06 -14.50
N LYS A 44 -1.85 -8.46 -15.68
CA LYS A 44 -1.02 -7.27 -15.83
C LYS A 44 -1.85 -6.04 -15.44
N LEU A 45 -1.30 -5.20 -14.57
CA LEU A 45 -1.92 -3.95 -14.20
C LEU A 45 -1.59 -2.85 -15.24
N PRO A 46 -2.53 -1.94 -15.54
CA PRO A 46 -2.32 -0.83 -16.47
C PRO A 46 -1.57 0.33 -15.79
N VAL A 47 -0.33 0.06 -15.36
CA VAL A 47 0.55 1.05 -14.71
C VAL A 47 1.80 1.27 -15.55
N SER A 48 2.36 2.47 -15.50
CA SER A 48 3.47 2.92 -16.34
C SER A 48 4.85 2.85 -15.68
N ALA A 49 4.91 2.52 -14.38
CA ALA A 49 6.17 2.49 -13.65
C ALA A 49 6.23 1.29 -12.69
N PRO A 50 7.45 0.81 -12.37
CA PRO A 50 7.67 -0.31 -11.45
C PRO A 50 7.64 0.16 -9.99
N PHE A 51 6.48 0.63 -9.53
CA PHE A 51 6.32 1.17 -8.18
C PHE A 51 6.72 0.18 -7.08
N HIS A 52 7.14 0.73 -5.94
CA HIS A 52 7.47 0.00 -4.72
C HIS A 52 8.61 -1.02 -4.87
N CYS A 53 9.63 -0.69 -5.68
CA CYS A 53 10.87 -1.47 -5.79
C CYS A 53 12.07 -0.58 -6.12
N MET A 54 13.26 -1.13 -6.02
CA MET A 54 14.52 -0.42 -6.22
C MET A 54 14.68 0.27 -7.59
N LEU A 55 13.88 -0.11 -8.59
CA LEU A 55 13.89 0.57 -9.89
C LEU A 55 13.34 1.99 -9.82
N MET A 56 12.68 2.37 -8.72
CA MET A 56 12.20 3.73 -8.44
C MET A 56 13.25 4.63 -7.78
N SER A 57 14.49 4.18 -7.60
CA SER A 57 15.56 4.96 -6.96
C SER A 57 15.75 6.38 -7.52
N PRO A 58 15.65 6.65 -8.83
CA PRO A 58 15.72 8.04 -9.34
C PRO A 58 14.59 8.93 -8.77
N ALA A 59 13.38 8.40 -8.61
CA ALA A 59 12.27 9.14 -8.01
C ALA A 59 12.49 9.37 -6.51
N THR A 60 13.07 8.39 -5.81
CA THR A 60 13.45 8.50 -4.39
C THR A 60 14.44 9.65 -4.16
N GLN A 61 15.44 9.80 -5.03
CA GLN A 61 16.43 10.87 -4.91
C GLN A 61 15.78 12.25 -5.06
N ILE A 62 14.88 12.43 -6.04
CA ILE A 62 14.16 13.68 -6.26
C ILE A 62 13.25 13.98 -5.06
N MET A 63 12.49 13.00 -4.59
CA MET A 63 11.58 13.17 -3.45
C MET A 63 12.34 13.49 -2.16
N ASN A 64 13.46 12.82 -1.91
CA ASN A 64 14.31 13.10 -0.76
C ASN A 64 14.79 14.55 -0.77
N SER A 65 15.25 15.06 -1.92
CA SER A 65 15.67 16.46 -2.04
C SER A 65 14.52 17.43 -1.76
N LYS A 66 13.33 17.15 -2.29
CA LYS A 66 12.15 18.01 -2.08
C LYS A 66 11.65 17.98 -0.64
N LEU A 67 11.59 16.81 -0.02
CA LEU A 67 11.10 16.68 1.36
C LEU A 67 12.07 17.25 2.40
N LYS A 68 13.38 17.37 2.09
CA LYS A 68 14.33 18.06 2.99
C LYS A 68 13.97 19.52 3.22
N GLU A 69 13.38 20.19 2.24
CA GLU A 69 12.99 21.60 2.30
C GLU A 69 11.66 21.80 3.07
N ILE A 70 10.91 20.72 3.35
CA ILE A 70 9.60 20.79 3.96
C ILE A 70 9.72 20.52 5.47
N LYS A 71 9.15 21.43 6.26
CA LYS A 71 8.99 21.22 7.70
C LYS A 71 7.79 20.31 7.94
N PHE A 72 8.03 19.14 8.51
CA PHE A 72 6.96 18.24 8.97
C PHE A 72 6.54 18.64 10.38
N LEU A 73 5.24 18.68 10.60
CA LEU A 73 4.65 18.88 11.92
C LEU A 73 4.18 17.54 12.47
N ALA A 74 4.13 17.42 13.80
CA ALA A 74 3.53 16.24 14.42
C ALA A 74 2.06 16.14 14.01
N PRO A 75 1.60 14.96 13.55
CA PRO A 75 0.20 14.77 13.19
C PRO A 75 -0.67 14.72 14.45
N ASN A 76 -1.93 15.13 14.34
CA ASN A 76 -2.91 15.00 15.44
C ASN A 76 -3.24 13.53 15.75
N ASN A 77 -3.17 12.68 14.74
CA ASN A 77 -3.41 11.24 14.84
C ASN A 77 -2.19 10.47 14.32
N LYS A 78 -1.97 9.27 14.85
CA LYS A 78 -0.90 8.40 14.38
C LYS A 78 -1.13 7.98 12.93
N ILE A 79 -0.04 7.94 12.16
CA ILE A 79 -0.03 7.51 10.76
C ILE A 79 0.61 6.13 10.70
N VAL A 80 -0.07 5.16 10.08
CA VAL A 80 0.50 3.84 9.83
C VAL A 80 1.23 3.85 8.49
N SER A 81 2.54 3.61 8.54
CA SER A 81 3.37 3.60 7.33
C SER A 81 3.23 2.29 6.55
N ASN A 82 3.20 2.39 5.22
CA ASN A 82 3.27 1.24 4.31
C ASN A 82 4.55 0.40 4.50
N VAL A 83 5.66 1.02 4.93
CA VAL A 83 6.97 0.36 5.05
C VAL A 83 7.05 -0.51 6.29
N THR A 84 6.63 0.03 7.44
CA THR A 84 6.76 -0.64 8.73
C THR A 84 5.49 -1.36 9.16
N ALA A 85 4.34 -1.01 8.59
CA ALA A 85 3.01 -1.42 9.06
C ALA A 85 2.74 -1.01 10.51
N GLN A 86 3.48 -0.05 11.06
CA GLN A 86 3.39 0.42 12.44
C GLN A 86 2.96 1.89 12.51
N PRO A 87 2.20 2.28 13.54
CA PRO A 87 1.81 3.66 13.77
C PRO A 87 3.01 4.51 14.22
N SER A 88 3.05 5.76 13.73
CA SER A 88 4.01 6.78 14.15
C SER A 88 3.35 8.14 14.25
N ASP A 89 3.78 8.96 15.21
CA ASP A 89 3.44 10.38 15.37
C ASP A 89 4.69 11.27 15.31
N ASN A 90 5.86 10.66 15.12
CA ASN A 90 7.12 11.38 14.99
C ASN A 90 7.28 11.94 13.56
N PRO A 91 7.36 13.28 13.37
CA PRO A 91 7.41 13.91 12.05
C PRO A 91 8.63 13.50 11.23
N GLU A 92 9.80 13.38 11.82
CA GLU A 92 11.02 13.00 11.11
C GLU A 92 10.97 11.52 10.67
N ASN A 93 10.43 10.64 11.51
CA ASN A 93 10.23 9.24 11.16
C ASN A 93 9.22 9.13 10.01
N ILE A 94 8.09 9.85 10.07
CA ILE A 94 7.08 9.86 9.00
C ILE A 94 7.70 10.36 7.70
N LYS A 95 8.48 11.43 7.73
CA LYS A 95 9.20 11.96 6.57
C LYS A 95 10.12 10.93 5.92
N ASN A 96 10.92 10.25 6.72
CA ASN A 96 11.83 9.21 6.23
C ASN A 96 11.04 8.04 5.62
N LEU A 97 9.97 7.58 6.26
CA LEU A 97 9.13 6.50 5.76
C LEU A 97 8.38 6.86 4.48
N LEU A 98 8.02 8.15 4.27
CA LEU A 98 7.47 8.63 2.99
C LEU A 98 8.47 8.53 1.84
N ILE A 99 9.76 8.71 2.11
CA ILE A 99 10.82 8.53 1.13
C ILE A 99 11.05 7.05 0.86
N GLU A 100 11.17 6.24 1.92
CA GLU A 100 11.42 4.81 1.80
C GLU A 100 10.33 4.05 1.05
N GLN A 101 9.05 4.41 1.24
CA GLN A 101 7.93 3.71 0.60
C GLN A 101 7.95 3.73 -0.94
N ILE A 102 8.73 4.64 -1.56
CA ILE A 102 8.85 4.71 -3.02
C ILE A 102 9.51 3.43 -3.55
N GLU A 103 10.45 2.86 -2.80
CA GLU A 103 11.19 1.64 -3.18
C GLU A 103 10.80 0.41 -2.34
N LYS A 104 10.09 0.59 -1.23
CA LYS A 104 9.73 -0.49 -0.32
C LYS A 104 8.31 -1.01 -0.58
N PRO A 105 8.06 -2.30 -0.35
CA PRO A 105 6.72 -2.86 -0.53
C PRO A 105 5.68 -2.25 0.41
N VAL A 106 4.46 -2.12 -0.11
CA VAL A 106 3.29 -1.77 0.68
C VAL A 106 2.85 -2.99 1.49
N ARG A 107 2.98 -2.93 2.80
CA ARG A 107 2.58 -3.98 3.75
C ARG A 107 1.13 -3.77 4.21
N TRP A 108 0.20 -3.65 3.23
CA TRP A 108 -1.20 -3.31 3.50
C TRP A 108 -1.87 -4.30 4.44
N ARG A 109 -1.78 -5.59 4.13
CA ARG A 109 -2.39 -6.65 4.94
C ARG A 109 -1.93 -6.60 6.39
N GLU A 110 -0.64 -6.43 6.61
CA GLU A 110 -0.07 -6.34 7.95
C GLU A 110 -0.49 -5.05 8.67
N SER A 111 -0.54 -3.93 7.96
CA SER A 111 -1.03 -2.66 8.50
C SER A 111 -2.45 -2.79 9.02
N ILE A 112 -3.35 -3.37 8.24
CA ILE A 112 -4.75 -3.56 8.64
C ILE A 112 -4.86 -4.53 9.83
N ILE A 113 -4.13 -5.65 9.82
CA ILE A 113 -4.12 -6.60 10.93
C ILE A 113 -3.63 -5.92 12.22
N ASN A 114 -2.57 -5.12 12.14
CA ASN A 114 -2.05 -4.40 13.30
C ASN A 114 -3.04 -3.37 13.85
N ILE A 115 -3.74 -2.63 12.98
CA ILE A 115 -4.77 -1.67 13.38
C ILE A 115 -5.94 -2.40 14.06
N ILE A 116 -6.39 -3.53 13.52
CA ILE A 116 -7.46 -4.35 14.11
C ILE A 116 -7.04 -4.90 15.48
N ASN A 117 -5.83 -5.40 15.62
CA ASN A 117 -5.29 -5.93 16.87
C ASN A 117 -5.17 -4.86 17.98
N GLN A 118 -5.10 -3.58 17.60
CA GLN A 118 -5.17 -2.45 18.53
C GLN A 118 -6.60 -2.09 18.95
N GLY A 119 -7.60 -2.88 18.55
CA GLY A 119 -9.00 -2.71 18.92
C GLY A 119 -9.84 -1.88 17.96
N ASN A 120 -9.27 -1.40 16.85
CA ASN A 120 -10.02 -0.63 15.86
C ASN A 120 -10.92 -1.55 15.02
N LYS A 121 -12.23 -1.26 15.04
CA LYS A 121 -13.25 -2.06 14.32
C LYS A 121 -13.98 -1.28 13.24
N LYS A 122 -13.76 0.03 13.17
CA LYS A 122 -14.37 0.93 12.17
C LYS A 122 -13.29 1.52 11.28
N PHE A 123 -13.52 1.51 9.96
CA PHE A 123 -12.62 2.10 8.98
C PHE A 123 -13.43 2.98 8.02
N ILE A 124 -12.87 4.10 7.64
CA ILE A 124 -13.45 5.02 6.68
C ILE A 124 -12.48 5.14 5.50
N GLU A 125 -12.93 4.78 4.30
CA GLU A 125 -12.19 5.04 3.07
C GLU A 125 -12.63 6.38 2.50
N ILE A 126 -11.70 7.34 2.44
CA ILE A 126 -11.97 8.69 1.91
C ILE A 126 -11.33 8.79 0.52
N GLY A 127 -12.17 9.02 -0.49
CA GLY A 127 -11.75 9.14 -1.89
C GLY A 127 -12.64 8.34 -2.84
N PRO A 128 -12.40 8.43 -4.15
CA PRO A 128 -13.26 7.79 -5.14
C PRO A 128 -13.12 6.26 -5.11
N GLY A 129 -14.26 5.59 -5.05
CA GLY A 129 -14.35 4.13 -5.11
C GLY A 129 -14.37 3.44 -3.76
N LYS A 130 -14.07 2.13 -3.75
CA LYS A 130 -14.16 1.24 -2.59
C LYS A 130 -13.10 0.12 -2.61
N VAL A 131 -11.96 0.40 -3.19
CA VAL A 131 -10.92 -0.62 -3.38
C VAL A 131 -10.31 -1.04 -2.05
N LEU A 132 -9.96 -0.06 -1.20
CA LEU A 132 -9.34 -0.34 0.09
C LEU A 132 -10.32 -1.01 1.05
N SER A 133 -11.58 -0.57 1.09
CA SER A 133 -12.66 -1.23 1.82
C SER A 133 -12.82 -2.69 1.41
N GLY A 134 -12.74 -2.98 0.10
CA GLY A 134 -12.77 -4.34 -0.41
C GLY A 134 -11.58 -5.20 0.06
N LEU A 135 -10.39 -4.60 0.20
CA LEU A 135 -9.21 -5.28 0.74
C LEU A 135 -9.36 -5.54 2.25
N VAL A 136 -9.82 -4.55 3.02
CA VAL A 136 -10.07 -4.69 4.47
C VAL A 136 -11.08 -5.82 4.71
N LYS A 137 -12.19 -5.86 3.98
CA LYS A 137 -13.23 -6.89 4.12
C LYS A 137 -12.75 -8.31 3.82
N ARG A 138 -11.73 -8.45 2.97
CA ARG A 138 -11.07 -9.74 2.70
C ARG A 138 -10.14 -10.17 3.82
N ILE A 139 -9.59 -9.22 4.59
CA ILE A 139 -8.72 -9.47 5.74
C ILE A 139 -9.56 -9.87 6.94
N ASP A 140 -10.60 -9.07 7.27
CA ASP A 140 -11.55 -9.37 8.33
C ASP A 140 -12.98 -8.93 7.93
N ARG A 141 -13.90 -9.89 7.91
CA ARG A 141 -15.30 -9.67 7.53
C ARG A 141 -16.15 -8.99 8.62
N ASN A 142 -15.66 -8.94 9.85
CA ASN A 142 -16.37 -8.36 10.98
C ASN A 142 -16.14 -6.84 11.12
N ILE A 143 -15.27 -6.27 10.31
CA ILE A 143 -14.94 -4.85 10.33
C ILE A 143 -16.10 -4.03 9.73
N GLU A 144 -16.46 -2.94 10.41
CA GLU A 144 -17.38 -1.92 9.93
C GLU A 144 -16.64 -0.99 8.94
N LEU A 145 -17.23 -0.78 7.76
CA LEU A 145 -16.61 -0.04 6.67
C LEU A 145 -17.53 1.06 6.18
N PHE A 146 -17.00 2.27 6.13
CA PHE A 146 -17.66 3.45 5.63
C PHE A 146 -16.85 4.03 4.47
N GLN A 147 -17.54 4.73 3.57
CA GLN A 147 -16.93 5.32 2.38
C GLN A 147 -17.40 6.75 2.22
N VAL A 148 -16.46 7.64 1.92
CA VAL A 148 -16.72 9.04 1.62
C VAL A 148 -16.16 9.34 0.23
N ASN A 149 -17.01 9.30 -0.78
CA ASN A 149 -16.64 9.55 -2.17
C ASN A 149 -16.95 10.99 -2.60
N ASN A 150 -17.85 11.66 -1.88
CA ASN A 150 -18.33 13.00 -2.16
C ASN A 150 -18.77 13.70 -0.87
N ILE A 151 -19.18 14.98 -0.98
CA ILE A 151 -19.59 15.80 0.17
C ILE A 151 -20.88 15.26 0.82
N GLU A 152 -21.79 14.68 0.06
CA GLU A 152 -23.05 14.14 0.59
C GLU A 152 -22.81 12.96 1.52
N ASP A 153 -21.77 12.15 1.24
CA ASP A 153 -21.40 11.03 2.09
C ASP A 153 -20.91 11.48 3.49
N LEU A 154 -20.37 12.71 3.62
CA LEU A 154 -19.97 13.27 4.91
C LEU A 154 -21.15 13.42 5.85
N ASN A 155 -22.31 13.83 5.35
CA ASN A 155 -23.52 14.02 6.15
C ASN A 155 -23.99 12.69 6.79
N ASN A 156 -23.62 11.56 6.18
CA ASN A 156 -23.97 10.24 6.69
C ASN A 156 -23.00 9.77 7.81
N LEU A 157 -21.84 10.41 7.96
CA LEU A 157 -20.89 10.11 9.04
C LEU A 157 -21.31 10.65 10.39
N ASP A 158 -22.11 11.74 10.41
CA ASP A 158 -22.60 12.36 11.66
C ASP A 158 -23.53 11.44 12.47
N THR A 159 -23.92 10.30 11.89
CA THR A 159 -24.78 9.28 12.51
C THR A 159 -24.00 8.07 13.04
N LEU A 160 -22.66 8.09 13.01
CA LEU A 160 -21.76 7.01 13.44
C LEU A 160 -21.14 7.26 14.80
#